data_6aa25d130d1e1a2ccc2cd4ee87329689
#
_entry.id   6aa25d130d1e1a2ccc2cd4ee87329689
#
_cell.length_a   1.000
_cell.length_b   1.000
_cell.length_c   1.000
_cell.angle_alpha   90.00
_cell.angle_beta   90.00
_cell.angle_gamma   90.00
#
_symmetry.space_group_name_H-M   'P 1'
#
loop_
_entity.id
_entity.type
_entity.pdbx_description
1 polymer ?
#
loop_
_entity_poly.entity_id
_entity_poly.type
_entity_poly.pdbx_seq_one_letter_code
_entity_poly.pdbx_strand_id
1 'polypeptide(L)'
;MLRQTFSAGITSRLTGVPYRTLDYWARSRFIAPSGREASGIGSERQFTFDDLIALRTARELRSAGISTQALRRVVQFLRKSGTRRPLSELRLVIRGKDVFAVASDQELLSALDSPGQYAFSFLLDVGRIVKDVEQALISVHAA
;
A
#
# COMPACT_ATOMS: atom_id res chain seq x y z
N MET A 1 -10.34 21.09 -7.19
CA MET A 1 -10.54 20.52 -5.86
C MET A 1 -9.19 20.14 -5.26
N LEU A 2 -8.93 20.65 -4.09
CA LEU A 2 -7.68 20.36 -3.40
C LEU A 2 -7.71 18.94 -2.82
N ARG A 3 -6.68 18.17 -3.13
CA ARG A 3 -6.53 16.85 -2.52
C ARG A 3 -6.11 17.01 -1.07
N GLN A 4 -6.71 16.24 -0.19
CA GLN A 4 -6.27 16.19 1.19
C GLN A 4 -4.89 15.57 1.26
N THR A 5 -3.99 16.20 2.01
CA THR A 5 -2.66 15.65 2.25
C THR A 5 -2.40 15.53 3.74
N PHE A 6 -1.41 14.73 4.10
CA PHE A 6 -1.11 14.40 5.48
C PHE A 6 0.39 14.59 5.74
N SER A 7 0.70 15.13 6.89
CA SER A 7 2.10 15.26 7.31
C SER A 7 2.70 13.88 7.62
N ALA A 8 4.02 13.83 7.72
CA ALA A 8 4.70 12.57 8.06
C ALA A 8 4.27 12.04 9.43
N GLY A 9 4.06 12.92 10.41
CA GLY A 9 3.64 12.50 11.74
C GLY A 9 2.27 11.85 11.73
N ILE A 10 1.30 12.47 11.07
CA ILE A 10 -0.05 11.91 10.95
C ILE A 10 -0.03 10.64 10.11
N THR A 11 0.74 10.64 9.03
CA THR A 11 0.89 9.46 8.17
C THR A 11 1.41 8.26 8.96
N SER A 12 2.42 8.48 9.80
CA SER A 12 2.95 7.41 10.65
C SER A 12 1.86 6.83 11.55
N ARG A 13 1.04 7.69 12.13
CA ARG A 13 -0.05 7.25 13.02
C ARG A 13 -1.13 6.48 12.26
N LEU A 14 -1.52 6.96 11.09
CA LEU A 14 -2.58 6.35 10.30
C LEU A 14 -2.17 5.00 9.70
N THR A 15 -0.92 4.87 9.30
CA THR A 15 -0.43 3.67 8.61
C THR A 15 0.23 2.68 9.55
N GLY A 16 0.68 3.12 10.71
CA GLY A 16 1.47 2.31 11.62
C GLY A 16 2.93 2.15 11.18
N VAL A 17 3.34 2.86 10.14
CA VAL A 17 4.74 2.84 9.68
C VAL A 17 5.54 3.81 10.53
N PRO A 18 6.61 3.36 11.24
CA PRO A 18 7.40 4.27 12.06
C PRO A 18 7.97 5.43 11.25
N TYR A 19 8.09 6.58 11.87
CA TYR A 19 8.61 7.78 11.20
C TYR A 19 9.96 7.52 10.52
N ARG A 20 10.85 6.80 11.19
CA ARG A 20 12.15 6.46 10.66
C ARG A 20 12.05 5.67 9.35
N THR A 21 11.10 4.73 9.29
CA THR A 21 10.86 3.93 8.11
C THR A 21 10.26 4.78 6.98
N LEU A 22 9.32 5.68 7.30
CA LEU A 22 8.77 6.62 6.33
C LEU A 22 9.88 7.44 5.68
N ASP A 23 10.78 7.97 6.50
CA ASP A 23 11.88 8.79 6.03
C ASP A 23 12.82 8.00 5.12
N TYR A 24 13.16 6.78 5.53
CA TYR A 24 14.02 5.92 4.73
C TYR A 24 13.37 5.56 3.39
N TRP A 25 12.10 5.18 3.42
CA TRP A 25 11.37 4.81 2.20
C TRP A 25 11.21 5.98 1.24
N ALA A 26 11.03 7.19 1.77
CA ALA A 26 10.94 8.38 0.93
C ALA A 26 12.30 8.69 0.29
N ARG A 27 13.38 8.66 1.07
CA ARG A 27 14.71 8.96 0.56
C ARG A 27 15.21 7.93 -0.44
N SER A 28 14.89 6.65 -0.21
CA SER A 28 15.29 5.57 -1.12
C SER A 28 14.38 5.48 -2.35
N ARG A 29 13.33 6.28 -2.42
CA ARG A 29 12.34 6.26 -3.51
C ARG A 29 11.52 4.98 -3.59
N PHE A 30 11.52 4.20 -2.53
CA PHE A 30 10.65 3.03 -2.47
C PHE A 30 9.19 3.44 -2.43
N ILE A 31 8.83 4.30 -1.49
CA ILE A 31 7.51 4.94 -1.43
C ILE A 31 7.73 6.41 -1.12
N ALA A 32 7.75 7.23 -2.17
CA ALA A 32 7.92 8.67 -2.03
C ALA A 32 6.54 9.33 -1.89
N PRO A 33 6.45 10.41 -1.11
CA PRO A 33 5.18 11.13 -0.99
C PRO A 33 4.78 11.73 -2.33
N SER A 34 3.51 11.59 -2.71
CA SER A 34 3.02 12.11 -3.98
C SER A 34 2.37 13.48 -3.83
N GLY A 35 2.18 13.96 -2.60
CA GLY A 35 1.70 15.31 -2.36
C GLY A 35 2.82 16.33 -2.52
N ARG A 36 3.85 16.20 -1.69
CA ARG A 36 5.03 17.08 -1.77
C ARG A 36 6.18 16.42 -1.02
N GLU A 37 7.36 16.45 -1.62
CA GLU A 37 8.58 16.03 -0.95
C GLU A 37 9.20 17.20 -0.19
N ALA A 38 9.94 16.88 0.86
CA ALA A 38 10.71 17.88 1.57
C ALA A 38 11.82 18.42 0.64
N SER A 39 11.90 19.73 0.53
CA SER A 39 12.87 20.40 -0.33
C SER A 39 13.63 21.46 0.47
N GLY A 40 14.46 21.00 1.41
CA GLY A 40 15.25 21.88 2.26
C GLY A 40 14.63 22.12 3.63
N ILE A 41 15.24 23.03 4.36
CA ILE A 41 14.84 23.35 5.73
C ILE A 41 13.47 24.03 5.71
N GLY A 42 12.59 23.54 6.57
CA GLY A 42 11.26 24.13 6.73
C GLY A 42 10.20 23.58 5.80
N SER A 43 10.55 22.70 4.84
CA SER A 43 9.55 22.07 4.02
C SER A 43 9.24 20.67 4.54
N GLU A 44 7.94 20.33 4.52
CA GLU A 44 7.46 19.04 5.01
C GLU A 44 6.95 18.19 3.87
N ARG A 45 7.17 16.88 4.00
CA ARG A 45 6.59 15.92 3.06
C ARG A 45 5.08 15.90 3.25
N GLN A 46 4.37 15.83 2.13
CA GLN A 46 2.91 15.74 2.13
C GLN A 46 2.50 14.44 1.44
N PHE A 47 1.83 13.59 2.19
CA PHE A 47 1.38 12.28 1.70
C PHE A 47 -0.10 12.35 1.31
N THR A 48 -0.45 11.69 0.22
CA THR A 48 -1.84 11.60 -0.22
C THR A 48 -2.50 10.35 0.37
N PHE A 49 -3.82 10.24 0.21
CA PHE A 49 -4.54 9.05 0.65
C PHE A 49 -3.97 7.78 -0.02
N ASP A 50 -3.69 7.85 -1.31
CA ASP A 50 -3.10 6.70 -2.03
C ASP A 50 -1.75 6.32 -1.47
N ASP A 51 -0.95 7.30 -1.03
CA ASP A 51 0.30 7.03 -0.34
C ASP A 51 0.08 6.24 0.96
N LEU A 52 -0.97 6.61 1.71
CA LEU A 52 -1.30 5.91 2.94
C LEU A 52 -1.61 4.43 2.67
N ILE A 53 -2.34 4.16 1.59
CA ILE A 53 -2.68 2.80 1.22
C ILE A 53 -1.42 2.01 0.86
N ALA A 54 -0.53 2.59 0.06
CA ALA A 54 0.73 1.95 -0.31
C ALA A 54 1.60 1.66 0.93
N LEU A 55 1.69 2.63 1.83
CA LEU A 55 2.49 2.48 3.04
C LEU A 55 1.94 1.40 3.97
N ARG A 56 0.63 1.42 4.21
CA ARG A 56 -0.01 0.41 5.06
C ARG A 56 0.14 -0.98 4.45
N THR A 57 -0.05 -1.10 3.14
CA THR A 57 0.13 -2.35 2.42
C THR A 57 1.55 -2.88 2.57
N ALA A 58 2.54 -2.02 2.36
CA ALA A 58 3.94 -2.39 2.49
C ALA A 58 4.26 -2.89 3.90
N ARG A 59 3.73 -2.21 4.91
CA ARG A 59 3.92 -2.64 6.29
C ARG A 59 3.33 -4.01 6.56
N GLU A 60 2.10 -4.25 6.13
CA GLU A 60 1.44 -5.55 6.34
C GLU A 60 2.19 -6.68 5.64
N LEU A 61 2.59 -6.46 4.40
CA LEU A 61 3.30 -7.50 3.64
C LEU A 61 4.67 -7.79 4.23
N ARG A 62 5.37 -6.76 4.67
CA ARG A 62 6.67 -6.94 5.31
C ARG A 62 6.54 -7.74 6.60
N SER A 63 5.51 -7.44 7.40
CA SER A 63 5.23 -8.18 8.63
C SER A 63 4.86 -9.65 8.34
N ALA A 64 4.27 -9.91 7.19
CA ALA A 64 3.91 -11.26 6.78
C ALA A 64 5.08 -12.05 6.17
N GLY A 65 6.25 -11.42 6.07
CA GLY A 65 7.44 -12.09 5.53
C GLY A 65 7.51 -12.12 4.01
N ILE A 66 6.74 -11.27 3.33
CA ILE A 66 6.77 -11.19 1.87
C ILE A 66 8.12 -10.62 1.43
N SER A 67 8.69 -11.19 0.36
CA SER A 67 10.00 -10.79 -0.13
C SER A 67 10.03 -9.33 -0.57
N THR A 68 11.20 -8.71 -0.50
CA THR A 68 11.39 -7.33 -0.94
C THR A 68 11.03 -7.15 -2.42
N GLN A 69 11.34 -8.16 -3.24
CA GLN A 69 11.02 -8.10 -4.66
C GLN A 69 9.51 -8.07 -4.90
N ALA A 70 8.77 -8.95 -4.23
CA ALA A 70 7.31 -8.96 -4.33
C ALA A 70 6.71 -7.68 -3.78
N LEU A 71 7.25 -7.19 -2.67
CA LEU A 71 6.79 -5.96 -2.05
C LEU A 71 6.92 -4.77 -3.00
N ARG A 72 8.04 -4.66 -3.69
CA ARG A 72 8.23 -3.60 -4.68
C ARG A 72 7.24 -3.70 -5.82
N ARG A 73 6.95 -4.91 -6.28
CA ARG A 73 5.97 -5.13 -7.35
C ARG A 73 4.57 -4.73 -6.91
N VAL A 74 4.19 -5.05 -5.69
CA VAL A 74 2.89 -4.64 -5.14
C VAL A 74 2.79 -3.11 -5.11
N VAL A 75 3.79 -2.44 -4.59
CA VAL A 75 3.80 -0.97 -4.52
C VAL A 75 3.70 -0.36 -5.91
N GLN A 76 4.49 -0.87 -6.87
CA GLN A 76 4.40 -0.41 -8.25
C GLN A 76 3.02 -0.63 -8.84
N PHE A 77 2.43 -1.78 -8.56
CA PHE A 77 1.09 -2.11 -9.04
C PHE A 77 0.06 -1.12 -8.49
N LEU A 78 0.11 -0.83 -7.20
CA LEU A 78 -0.81 0.11 -6.58
C LEU A 78 -0.69 1.51 -7.20
N ARG A 79 0.55 1.93 -7.48
CA ARG A 79 0.79 3.25 -8.07
C ARG A 79 0.27 3.37 -9.50
N LYS A 80 0.31 2.26 -10.27
CA LYS A 80 -0.15 2.26 -11.66
C LYS A 80 -1.63 2.02 -11.79
N SER A 81 -2.19 1.18 -10.94
CA SER A 81 -3.57 0.71 -11.08
C SER A 81 -4.62 1.70 -10.60
N GLY A 82 -4.23 2.69 -9.81
CA GLY A 82 -5.16 3.63 -9.20
C GLY A 82 -6.03 4.40 -10.20
N THR A 83 -5.67 4.40 -11.48
CA THR A 83 -6.43 5.10 -12.51
C THR A 83 -7.43 4.22 -13.23
N ARG A 84 -7.25 2.89 -13.20
CA ARG A 84 -8.10 1.96 -13.95
C ARG A 84 -9.12 1.26 -13.09
N ARG A 85 -8.76 0.93 -11.88
CA ARG A 85 -9.63 0.21 -10.96
C ARG A 85 -9.47 0.84 -9.58
N PRO A 86 -10.59 1.15 -8.90
CA PRO A 86 -10.50 1.70 -7.55
C PRO A 86 -9.73 0.76 -6.63
N LEU A 87 -8.86 1.33 -5.80
CA LEU A 87 -8.11 0.54 -4.81
C LEU A 87 -9.05 -0.23 -3.90
N SER A 88 -10.25 0.31 -3.64
CA SER A 88 -11.25 -0.34 -2.79
C SER A 88 -11.75 -1.68 -3.33
N GLU A 89 -11.55 -1.95 -4.62
CA GLU A 89 -11.99 -3.19 -5.26
C GLU A 89 -10.83 -4.09 -5.66
N LEU A 90 -9.61 -3.70 -5.33
CA LEU A 90 -8.44 -4.41 -5.81
C LEU A 90 -8.07 -5.57 -4.89
N ARG A 91 -7.87 -6.74 -5.48
CA ARG A 91 -7.31 -7.90 -4.79
C ARG A 91 -6.11 -8.40 -5.57
N LEU A 92 -5.05 -8.75 -4.85
CA LEU A 92 -3.81 -9.24 -5.44
C LEU A 92 -3.47 -10.60 -4.86
N VAL A 93 -2.94 -11.47 -5.70
CA VAL A 93 -2.36 -12.74 -5.26
C VAL A 93 -0.86 -12.63 -5.39
N ILE A 94 -0.14 -12.94 -4.32
CA ILE A 94 1.32 -12.91 -4.27
C ILE A 94 1.81 -14.35 -4.16
N ARG A 95 2.66 -14.72 -5.11
CA ARG A 95 3.19 -16.07 -5.20
C ARG A 95 4.70 -15.96 -5.44
N GLY A 96 5.49 -16.20 -4.38
CA GLY A 96 6.92 -15.94 -4.45
C GLY A 96 7.18 -14.46 -4.72
N LYS A 97 7.79 -14.16 -5.84
CA LYS A 97 8.04 -12.77 -6.26
C LYS A 97 7.01 -12.26 -7.26
N ASP A 98 6.07 -13.11 -7.67
CA ASP A 98 5.07 -12.76 -8.68
C ASP A 98 3.80 -12.21 -8.03
N VAL A 99 3.20 -11.22 -8.69
CA VAL A 99 2.03 -10.53 -8.18
C VAL A 99 0.99 -10.45 -9.30
N PHE A 100 -0.24 -10.88 -9.02
CA PHE A 100 -1.33 -10.87 -9.98
C PHE A 100 -2.53 -10.13 -9.42
N ALA A 101 -3.20 -9.34 -10.26
CA ALA A 101 -4.49 -8.77 -9.91
C ALA A 101 -5.58 -9.81 -10.17
N VAL A 102 -6.57 -9.85 -9.29
CA VAL A 102 -7.70 -10.77 -9.39
C VAL A 102 -8.98 -9.96 -9.50
N ALA A 103 -9.74 -10.19 -10.59
CA ALA A 103 -10.95 -9.43 -10.86
C ALA A 103 -12.20 -10.07 -10.26
N SER A 104 -12.18 -11.38 -10.00
CA SER A 104 -13.35 -12.10 -9.52
C SER A 104 -12.94 -13.29 -8.66
N ASP A 105 -13.91 -13.82 -7.91
CA ASP A 105 -13.67 -15.02 -7.11
C ASP A 105 -13.32 -16.22 -7.99
N GLN A 106 -13.87 -16.27 -9.19
CA GLN A 106 -13.57 -17.34 -10.13
C GLN A 106 -12.12 -17.29 -10.58
N GLU A 107 -11.59 -16.10 -10.89
CA GLU A 107 -10.17 -15.92 -11.22
C GLU A 107 -9.30 -16.32 -10.04
N LEU A 108 -9.71 -15.96 -8.83
CA LEU A 108 -8.96 -16.31 -7.63
C LEU A 108 -8.86 -17.83 -7.47
N LEU A 109 -9.98 -18.53 -7.63
CA LEU A 109 -10.00 -19.99 -7.52
C LEU A 109 -9.10 -20.63 -8.60
N SER A 110 -9.15 -20.12 -9.82
CA SER A 110 -8.31 -20.62 -10.90
C SER A 110 -6.83 -20.41 -10.61
N ALA A 111 -6.47 -19.27 -10.07
CA ALA A 111 -5.08 -18.96 -9.73
C ALA A 111 -4.56 -19.87 -8.61
N LEU A 112 -5.40 -20.19 -7.62
CA LEU A 112 -5.02 -21.02 -6.50
C LEU A 112 -4.99 -22.51 -6.86
N ASP A 113 -5.73 -22.93 -7.88
CA ASP A 113 -5.90 -24.32 -8.24
C ASP A 113 -5.00 -24.77 -9.40
N SER A 114 -4.01 -23.98 -9.78
CA SER A 114 -3.12 -24.29 -10.89
C SER A 114 -2.22 -25.49 -10.56
N PRO A 115 -2.20 -26.54 -11.41
CA PRO A 115 -1.36 -27.72 -11.16
C PRO A 115 0.12 -27.36 -11.12
N GLY A 116 0.86 -28.01 -10.24
CA GLY A 116 2.30 -27.83 -10.11
C GLY A 116 2.70 -26.51 -9.48
N GLN A 117 1.76 -25.80 -8.93
CA GLN A 117 2.03 -24.51 -8.33
C GLN A 117 2.49 -24.64 -6.87
N TYR A 118 2.92 -23.52 -6.34
CA TYR A 118 3.53 -23.46 -5.03
C TYR A 118 2.52 -23.77 -3.92
N ALA A 119 3.02 -24.38 -2.85
CA ALA A 119 2.19 -24.67 -1.70
C ALA A 119 1.68 -23.42 -0.99
N PHE A 120 2.29 -22.27 -1.26
CA PHE A 120 1.99 -21.03 -0.54
C PHE A 120 1.67 -19.89 -1.50
N SER A 121 0.50 -19.28 -1.31
CA SER A 121 0.10 -18.06 -1.98
C SER A 121 -0.50 -17.13 -0.93
N PHE A 122 -0.27 -15.83 -1.09
CA PHE A 122 -0.80 -14.82 -0.18
C PHE A 122 -1.83 -13.98 -0.91
N LEU A 123 -3.04 -13.91 -0.36
CA LEU A 123 -4.10 -13.07 -0.91
C LEU A 123 -4.10 -11.73 -0.17
N LEU A 124 -3.94 -10.66 -0.92
CA LEU A 124 -4.00 -9.31 -0.40
C LEU A 124 -5.29 -8.64 -0.87
N ASP A 125 -6.15 -8.33 0.10
CA ASP A 125 -7.37 -7.57 -0.17
C ASP A 125 -7.08 -6.09 0.09
N VAL A 126 -6.81 -5.35 -0.96
CA VAL A 126 -6.49 -3.93 -0.84
C VAL A 126 -7.72 -3.14 -0.37
N GLY A 127 -8.92 -3.60 -0.74
CA GLY A 127 -10.15 -2.97 -0.27
C GLY A 127 -10.28 -2.96 1.24
N ARG A 128 -9.84 -4.03 1.91
CA ARG A 128 -9.84 -4.09 3.37
C ARG A 128 -8.88 -3.05 3.95
N ILE A 129 -7.71 -2.91 3.34
CA ILE A 129 -6.72 -1.92 3.78
C ILE A 129 -7.27 -0.51 3.63
N VAL A 130 -7.97 -0.24 2.53
CA VAL A 130 -8.61 1.07 2.31
C VAL A 130 -9.58 1.36 3.45
N LYS A 131 -10.42 0.40 3.81
CA LYS A 131 -11.39 0.57 4.91
C LYS A 131 -10.67 0.81 6.25
N ASP A 132 -9.61 0.07 6.51
CA ASP A 132 -8.85 0.23 7.75
C ASP A 132 -8.24 1.63 7.87
N VAL A 133 -7.69 2.14 6.77
CA VAL A 133 -7.11 3.50 6.76
C VAL A 133 -8.21 4.55 6.90
N GLU A 134 -9.35 4.36 6.23
CA GLU A 134 -10.48 5.28 6.39
C GLU A 134 -10.97 5.33 7.83
N GLN A 135 -11.06 4.20 8.50
CA GLN A 135 -11.46 4.14 9.90
C GLN A 135 -10.44 4.83 10.81
N ALA A 136 -9.15 4.63 10.54
CA ALA A 136 -8.11 5.29 11.30
C ALA A 136 -8.18 6.81 11.13
N LEU A 137 -8.47 7.27 9.91
CA LEU A 137 -8.61 8.68 9.60
C LEU A 137 -9.78 9.31 10.36
N ILE A 138 -10.92 8.62 10.41
CA ILE A 138 -12.07 9.07 11.19
C ILE A 138 -11.70 9.20 12.66
N SER A 139 -11.00 8.21 13.23
CA SER A 139 -10.58 8.23 14.61
C SER A 139 -9.67 9.42 14.94
N VAL A 140 -8.75 9.74 14.03
CA VAL A 140 -7.85 10.89 14.21
C VAL A 140 -8.64 12.20 14.20
N HIS A 141 -9.64 12.33 13.34
CA HIS A 141 -10.45 13.54 13.27
C HIS A 141 -11.43 13.66 14.42
N ALA A 142 -11.85 12.56 15.03
CA ALA A 142 -12.78 12.55 16.15
C ALA A 142 -12.11 12.85 17.48
N ALA A 143 -10.80 12.73 17.57
CA ALA A 143 -10.05 12.90 18.81
C ALA A 143 -9.88 14.37 19.23
#